data_be07b9029479d8d5becaae3d1f5ba1dd
#
_entry.id   be07b9029479d8d5becaae3d1f5ba1dd
#
_cell.length_a   1.000
_cell.length_b   1.000
_cell.length_c   1.000
_cell.angle_alpha   90.00
_cell.angle_beta   90.00
_cell.angle_gamma   90.00
#
_symmetry.space_group_name_H-M   'P 1'
#
loop_
_entity.id
_entity.type
_entity.pdbx_description
1 polymer ?
#
loop_
_entity_poly.entity_id
_entity_poly.type
_entity_poly.pdbx_seq_one_letter_code
_entity_poly.pdbx_strand_id
1 'polypeptide(L)'
;MPWYLSRNKNLSALISKSKDGELLSKLLKHWNFNVIRGSSSTGGDVALEIMIDFAKNDNSIAITPDGPRGPAHKLKAGAVITAKKSGLPLVLLGVGYKSKKLLKSWDSFQVPFFFTRANAVFSNPIYIDSKLSYEETSKIIERCEIELQKLQFEAEHFN
;
A
#
# COMPACT_ATOMS: atom_id res chain seq x y z
N MET A 1 10.44 -9.86 -3.20
CA MET A 1 9.63 -10.10 -2.00
C MET A 1 8.11 -10.06 -2.25
N PRO A 2 7.50 -9.11 -2.98
CA PRO A 2 6.06 -9.14 -3.28
C PRO A 2 5.58 -10.45 -3.88
N TRP A 3 6.35 -11.03 -4.81
CA TRP A 3 6.01 -12.30 -5.46
C TRP A 3 5.87 -13.48 -4.47
N TYR A 4 6.73 -13.56 -3.47
CA TYR A 4 6.68 -14.63 -2.48
C TYR A 4 5.46 -14.48 -1.55
N LEU A 5 5.13 -13.25 -1.15
CA LEU A 5 3.99 -12.96 -0.28
C LEU A 5 2.64 -13.14 -0.97
N SER A 6 2.59 -13.01 -2.29
CA SER A 6 1.35 -13.15 -3.08
C SER A 6 1.16 -14.52 -3.72
N ARG A 7 2.10 -15.41 -3.56
CA ARG A 7 2.08 -16.75 -4.13
C ARG A 7 0.88 -17.52 -3.60
N ASN A 8 -0.14 -17.71 -4.39
CA ASN A 8 -1.44 -18.34 -4.10
C ASN A 8 -2.54 -17.39 -3.56
N LYS A 9 -2.41 -16.06 -3.73
CA LYS A 9 -3.47 -15.12 -3.35
C LYS A 9 -3.83 -14.24 -4.53
N ASN A 10 -5.11 -13.91 -4.67
CA ASN A 10 -5.59 -12.91 -5.62
C ASN A 10 -5.20 -11.50 -5.11
N LEU A 11 -3.92 -11.14 -5.23
CA LEU A 11 -3.40 -9.85 -4.83
C LEU A 11 -3.33 -8.93 -6.04
N SER A 12 -3.95 -7.78 -5.94
CA SER A 12 -3.87 -6.69 -6.91
C SER A 12 -3.09 -5.52 -6.37
N ALA A 13 -2.33 -4.88 -7.21
CA ALA A 13 -1.60 -3.67 -6.86
C ALA A 13 -2.27 -2.43 -7.49
N LEU A 14 -2.51 -1.40 -6.67
CA LEU A 14 -2.91 -0.09 -7.18
C LEU A 14 -1.67 0.65 -7.69
N ILE A 15 -1.65 1.00 -8.97
CA ILE A 15 -0.51 1.65 -9.61
C ILE A 15 -0.97 2.93 -10.33
N SER A 16 -0.19 3.99 -10.17
CA SER A 16 -0.44 5.27 -10.83
C SER A 16 -0.40 5.17 -12.36
N LYS A 17 -1.10 6.10 -13.05
CA LYS A 17 -1.06 6.22 -14.51
C LYS A 17 0.18 6.95 -15.05
N SER A 18 1.18 7.22 -14.21
CA SER A 18 2.45 7.85 -14.60
C SER A 18 3.32 6.93 -15.49
N LYS A 19 4.37 7.48 -16.10
CA LYS A 19 5.35 6.70 -16.89
C LYS A 19 6.03 5.63 -16.04
N ASP A 20 6.42 5.97 -14.81
CA ASP A 20 7.04 5.03 -13.87
C ASP A 20 6.04 3.94 -13.45
N GLY A 21 4.78 4.32 -13.22
CA GLY A 21 3.70 3.38 -12.96
C GLY A 21 3.45 2.42 -14.14
N GLU A 22 3.68 2.85 -15.38
CA GLU A 22 3.58 1.98 -16.56
C GLU A 22 4.64 0.89 -16.53
N LEU A 23 5.89 1.25 -16.23
CA LEU A 23 6.98 0.28 -16.10
C LEU A 23 6.71 -0.73 -14.99
N LEU A 24 6.31 -0.24 -13.81
CA LEU A 24 5.97 -1.09 -12.67
C LEU A 24 4.78 -2.01 -12.99
N SER A 25 3.78 -1.51 -13.70
CA SER A 25 2.62 -2.29 -14.13
C SER A 25 3.02 -3.47 -15.04
N LYS A 26 3.91 -3.23 -16.01
CA LYS A 26 4.44 -4.28 -16.88
C LYS A 26 5.20 -5.34 -16.09
N LEU A 27 6.04 -4.92 -15.15
CA LEU A 27 6.81 -5.82 -14.29
C LEU A 27 5.89 -6.70 -13.42
N LEU A 28 4.89 -6.11 -12.77
CA LEU A 28 3.97 -6.84 -11.91
C LEU A 28 3.09 -7.79 -12.71
N LYS A 29 2.62 -7.40 -13.89
CA LYS A 29 1.89 -8.30 -14.80
C LYS A 29 2.74 -9.49 -15.24
N HIS A 30 4.04 -9.26 -15.51
CA HIS A 30 4.97 -10.35 -15.82
C HIS A 30 5.09 -11.37 -14.66
N TRP A 31 4.89 -10.92 -13.43
CA TRP A 31 4.86 -11.77 -12.23
C TRP A 31 3.44 -12.26 -11.87
N ASN A 32 2.49 -12.19 -12.79
CA ASN A 32 1.11 -12.62 -12.61
C ASN A 32 0.34 -11.88 -11.50
N PHE A 33 0.72 -10.63 -11.20
CA PHE A 33 -0.10 -9.77 -10.35
C PHE A 33 -1.22 -9.10 -11.14
N ASN A 34 -2.37 -9.00 -10.55
CA ASN A 34 -3.40 -8.12 -11.05
C ASN A 34 -3.03 -6.65 -10.77
N VAL A 35 -3.32 -5.78 -11.71
CA VAL A 35 -2.98 -4.35 -11.59
C VAL A 35 -4.22 -3.50 -11.78
N ILE A 36 -4.54 -2.71 -10.76
CA ILE A 36 -5.55 -1.67 -10.82
C ILE A 36 -4.86 -0.36 -11.19
N ARG A 37 -5.30 0.28 -12.28
CA ARG A 37 -4.72 1.55 -12.74
C ARG A 37 -5.56 2.72 -12.23
N GLY A 38 -4.98 3.52 -11.35
CA GLY A 38 -5.65 4.68 -10.78
C GLY A 38 -4.68 5.59 -10.03
N SER A 39 -5.09 6.81 -9.78
CA SER A 39 -4.35 7.72 -8.92
C SER A 39 -5.29 8.72 -8.26
N SER A 40 -4.94 9.15 -7.05
CA SER A 40 -5.66 10.20 -6.31
C SER A 40 -5.63 11.58 -6.99
N SER A 41 -4.89 11.74 -8.07
CA SER A 41 -4.66 13.04 -8.72
C SER A 41 -5.56 13.32 -9.92
N THR A 42 -6.06 12.27 -10.57
CA THR A 42 -7.00 12.37 -11.70
C THR A 42 -7.95 11.17 -11.64
N GLY A 43 -9.18 11.40 -11.25
CA GLY A 43 -10.15 10.32 -11.06
C GLY A 43 -9.94 9.51 -9.77
N GLY A 44 -9.55 10.17 -8.66
CA GLY A 44 -9.38 9.53 -7.36
C GLY A 44 -10.64 8.81 -6.87
N ASP A 45 -11.80 9.40 -7.13
CA ASP A 45 -13.09 8.80 -6.81
C ASP A 45 -13.34 7.53 -7.62
N VAL A 46 -13.03 7.54 -8.91
CA VAL A 46 -13.14 6.35 -9.77
C VAL A 46 -12.18 5.25 -9.32
N ALA A 47 -10.95 5.60 -8.98
CA ALA A 47 -9.99 4.62 -8.45
C ALA A 47 -10.44 4.03 -7.11
N LEU A 48 -11.05 4.85 -6.26
CA LEU A 48 -11.59 4.42 -4.98
C LEU A 48 -12.77 3.46 -5.17
N GLU A 49 -13.70 3.77 -6.07
CA GLU A 49 -14.82 2.88 -6.40
C GLU A 49 -14.34 1.54 -6.95
N ILE A 50 -13.39 1.54 -7.87
CA ILE A 50 -12.79 0.30 -8.40
C ILE A 50 -12.13 -0.51 -7.27
N MET A 51 -11.41 0.12 -6.35
CA MET A 51 -10.80 -0.58 -5.22
C MET A 51 -11.86 -1.19 -4.29
N ILE A 52 -12.94 -0.47 -4.00
CA ILE A 52 -14.02 -0.95 -3.14
C ILE A 52 -14.73 -2.15 -3.79
N ASP A 53 -15.07 -2.04 -5.07
CA ASP A 53 -15.71 -3.13 -5.80
C ASP A 53 -14.81 -4.36 -5.88
N PHE A 54 -13.54 -4.14 -6.19
CA PHE A 54 -12.56 -5.22 -6.26
C PHE A 54 -12.37 -5.92 -4.90
N ALA A 55 -12.32 -5.15 -3.81
CA ALA A 55 -12.20 -5.68 -2.45
C ALA A 55 -13.43 -6.51 -2.06
N LYS A 56 -14.64 -6.07 -2.40
CA LYS A 56 -15.89 -6.79 -2.10
C LYS A 56 -16.00 -8.16 -2.78
N ASN A 57 -15.21 -8.42 -3.83
CA ASN A 57 -15.14 -9.69 -4.53
C ASN A 57 -14.01 -10.61 -4.00
N ASP A 58 -13.74 -10.58 -2.70
CA ASP A 58 -12.74 -11.40 -1.99
C ASP A 58 -11.31 -11.27 -2.52
N ASN A 59 -10.96 -10.11 -3.08
CA ASN A 59 -9.62 -9.84 -3.55
C ASN A 59 -8.84 -8.98 -2.55
N SER A 60 -7.56 -9.26 -2.41
CA SER A 60 -6.64 -8.42 -1.62
C SER A 60 -6.03 -7.32 -2.50
N ILE A 61 -5.90 -6.11 -1.95
CA ILE A 61 -5.31 -4.96 -2.65
C ILE A 61 -4.09 -4.47 -1.89
N ALA A 62 -2.95 -4.36 -2.59
CA ALA A 62 -1.77 -3.67 -2.09
C ALA A 62 -1.77 -2.22 -2.55
N ILE A 63 -1.62 -1.30 -1.61
CA ILE A 63 -1.66 0.15 -1.85
C ILE A 63 -0.41 0.78 -1.24
N THR A 64 0.29 1.63 -2.00
CA THR A 64 1.30 2.52 -1.45
C THR A 64 0.59 3.69 -0.76
N PRO A 65 0.82 3.88 0.55
CA PRO A 65 -0.08 4.71 1.38
C PRO A 65 0.04 6.21 1.08
N ASP A 66 1.20 6.68 0.67
CA ASP A 66 1.52 8.08 0.38
C ASP A 66 1.05 8.52 -1.01
N GLY A 67 0.70 7.58 -1.87
CA GLY A 67 0.25 7.85 -3.23
C GLY A 67 1.36 8.42 -4.14
N PRO A 68 1.04 8.74 -5.40
CA PRO A 68 2.06 9.06 -6.42
C PRO A 68 2.68 10.45 -6.31
N ARG A 69 2.14 11.33 -5.47
CA ARG A 69 2.60 12.72 -5.32
C ARG A 69 3.06 13.07 -3.92
N GLY A 70 3.06 12.08 -3.03
CA GLY A 70 3.44 12.32 -1.64
C GLY A 70 2.54 13.31 -0.87
N PRO A 71 3.07 13.94 0.16
CA PRO A 71 4.43 13.78 0.67
C PRO A 71 4.73 12.38 1.20
N ALA A 72 6.02 12.00 1.20
CA ALA A 72 6.48 10.71 1.72
C ALA A 72 6.04 10.49 3.18
N HIS A 73 5.77 9.24 3.53
CA HIS A 73 5.35 8.82 4.87
C HIS A 73 4.02 9.42 5.36
N LYS A 74 3.18 9.92 4.45
CA LYS A 74 1.82 10.39 4.75
C LYS A 74 0.76 9.42 4.24
N LEU A 75 -0.06 8.92 5.14
CA LEU A 75 -1.14 8.01 4.77
C LEU A 75 -2.29 8.78 4.11
N LYS A 76 -2.55 8.49 2.84
CA LYS A 76 -3.74 8.99 2.14
C LYS A 76 -4.99 8.21 2.57
N ALA A 77 -6.12 8.90 2.61
CA ALA A 77 -7.39 8.34 3.07
C ALA A 77 -7.87 7.10 2.28
N GLY A 78 -7.44 6.93 1.04
CA GLY A 78 -7.93 5.91 0.12
C GLY A 78 -7.94 4.49 0.69
N ALA A 79 -6.86 4.06 1.36
CA ALA A 79 -6.78 2.72 1.95
C ALA A 79 -7.80 2.53 3.09
N VAL A 80 -7.91 3.53 3.99
CA VAL A 80 -8.85 3.50 5.13
C VAL A 80 -10.30 3.55 4.64
N ILE A 81 -10.61 4.39 3.65
CA ILE A 81 -11.95 4.48 3.06
C ILE A 81 -12.32 3.19 2.32
N THR A 82 -11.37 2.58 1.60
CA THR A 82 -11.61 1.29 0.95
C THR A 82 -11.95 0.22 1.99
N ALA A 83 -11.17 0.07 3.05
CA ALA A 83 -11.46 -0.88 4.13
C ALA A 83 -12.81 -0.60 4.79
N LYS A 84 -13.12 0.67 5.12
CA LYS A 84 -14.40 1.09 5.71
C LYS A 84 -15.61 0.72 4.83
N LYS A 85 -15.52 0.96 3.51
CA LYS A 85 -16.64 0.74 2.58
C LYS A 85 -16.77 -0.70 2.08
N SER A 86 -15.67 -1.47 2.06
CA SER A 86 -15.69 -2.88 1.67
C SER A 86 -16.00 -3.82 2.84
N GLY A 87 -15.77 -3.38 4.10
CA GLY A 87 -15.87 -4.23 5.28
C GLY A 87 -14.66 -5.15 5.48
N LEU A 88 -13.67 -5.12 4.58
CA LEU A 88 -12.45 -5.90 4.71
C LEU A 88 -11.47 -5.25 5.70
N PRO A 89 -10.66 -6.05 6.40
CA PRO A 89 -9.64 -5.50 7.29
C PRO A 89 -8.53 -4.79 6.54
N LEU A 90 -8.04 -3.71 7.13
CA LEU A 90 -6.80 -3.05 6.73
C LEU A 90 -5.63 -3.69 7.48
N VAL A 91 -4.58 -4.09 6.74
CA VAL A 91 -3.31 -4.56 7.32
C VAL A 91 -2.20 -3.62 6.89
N LEU A 92 -1.51 -3.05 7.85
CA LEU A 92 -0.36 -2.18 7.60
C LEU A 92 0.91 -3.03 7.47
N LEU A 93 1.83 -2.62 6.59
CA LEU A 93 3.05 -3.36 6.30
C LEU A 93 4.25 -2.43 6.25
N GLY A 94 5.19 -2.62 7.17
CA GLY A 94 6.54 -2.07 7.11
C GLY A 94 7.49 -3.04 6.39
N VAL A 95 8.39 -2.52 5.56
CA VAL A 95 9.40 -3.32 4.84
C VAL A 95 10.77 -2.69 4.96
N GLY A 96 11.74 -3.45 5.44
CA GLY A 96 13.13 -3.04 5.56
C GLY A 96 14.09 -3.97 4.80
N TYR A 97 15.23 -3.43 4.41
CA TYR A 97 16.30 -4.17 3.75
C TYR A 97 17.62 -3.91 4.45
N LYS A 98 18.41 -4.97 4.71
CA LYS A 98 19.73 -4.84 5.37
C LYS A 98 20.69 -3.99 4.53
N SER A 99 20.72 -4.23 3.20
CA SER A 99 21.55 -3.49 2.26
C SER A 99 20.70 -3.00 1.09
N LYS A 100 20.64 -1.69 0.93
CA LYS A 100 19.78 -1.02 -0.05
C LYS A 100 20.45 0.22 -0.61
N LYS A 101 20.04 0.62 -1.81
CA LYS A 101 20.33 1.92 -2.41
C LYS A 101 19.08 2.80 -2.32
N LEU A 102 19.24 4.02 -1.84
CA LEU A 102 18.18 5.02 -1.88
C LEU A 102 18.28 5.80 -3.20
N LEU A 103 17.16 5.89 -3.91
CA LEU A 103 17.09 6.73 -5.11
C LEU A 103 16.85 8.19 -4.70
N LYS A 104 17.29 9.12 -5.56
CA LYS A 104 17.02 10.55 -5.41
C LYS A 104 15.61 10.88 -5.93
N SER A 105 14.60 10.22 -5.40
CA SER A 105 13.18 10.47 -5.65
C SER A 105 12.55 11.16 -4.43
N TRP A 106 11.36 11.74 -4.61
CA TRP A 106 10.64 12.42 -3.52
C TRP A 106 10.32 11.50 -2.32
N ASP A 107 10.19 10.18 -2.58
CA ASP A 107 9.89 9.13 -1.61
C ASP A 107 11.13 8.37 -1.14
N SER A 108 12.33 8.78 -1.58
CA SER A 108 13.58 8.06 -1.29
C SER A 108 13.49 6.56 -1.57
N PHE A 109 12.90 6.18 -2.73
CA PHE A 109 12.60 4.81 -3.10
C PHE A 109 13.78 3.87 -2.82
N GLN A 110 13.50 2.78 -2.10
CA GLN A 110 14.50 1.83 -1.67
C GLN A 110 14.67 0.70 -2.69
N VAL A 111 15.87 0.57 -3.24
CA VAL A 111 16.23 -0.54 -4.14
C VAL A 111 17.13 -1.50 -3.37
N PRO A 112 16.66 -2.72 -3.05
CA PRO A 112 17.48 -3.71 -2.35
C PRO A 112 18.62 -4.21 -3.24
N PHE A 113 19.77 -4.44 -2.65
CA PHE A 113 20.87 -5.15 -3.35
C PHE A 113 20.54 -6.64 -3.49
N PHE A 114 21.17 -7.30 -4.48
CA PHE A 114 21.05 -8.74 -4.65
C PHE A 114 21.50 -9.47 -3.38
N PHE A 115 20.76 -10.51 -3.02
CA PHE A 115 21.02 -11.35 -1.84
C PHE A 115 20.96 -10.63 -0.48
N THR A 116 20.39 -9.42 -0.43
CA THR A 116 20.14 -8.73 0.86
C THR A 116 19.04 -9.43 1.65
N ARG A 117 19.16 -9.41 2.97
CA ARG A 117 18.05 -9.79 3.85
C ARG A 117 16.98 -8.70 3.82
N ALA A 118 15.72 -9.14 3.83
CA ALA A 118 14.56 -8.25 3.93
C ALA A 118 13.73 -8.66 5.14
N ASN A 119 13.19 -7.67 5.83
CA ASN A 119 12.24 -7.86 6.91
C ASN A 119 10.89 -7.26 6.53
N ALA A 120 9.81 -7.92 6.93
CA ALA A 120 8.44 -7.46 6.70
C ALA A 120 7.67 -7.58 8.01
N VAL A 121 7.19 -6.46 8.53
CA VAL A 121 6.46 -6.37 9.79
C VAL A 121 5.01 -5.98 9.50
N PHE A 122 4.08 -6.79 9.94
CA PHE A 122 2.65 -6.60 9.71
C PHE A 122 1.95 -6.12 10.98
N SER A 123 0.97 -5.25 10.85
CA SER A 123 0.03 -4.97 11.93
C SER A 123 -0.94 -6.13 12.13
N ASN A 124 -1.63 -6.12 13.26
CA ASN A 124 -2.87 -6.85 13.37
C ASN A 124 -3.92 -6.31 12.37
N PRO A 125 -4.88 -7.15 11.93
CA PRO A 125 -5.98 -6.69 11.09
C PRO A 125 -6.80 -5.58 11.77
N ILE A 126 -7.01 -4.47 11.08
CA ILE A 126 -7.77 -3.31 11.56
C ILE A 126 -9.13 -3.31 10.87
N TYR A 127 -10.20 -3.56 11.62
CA TYR A 127 -11.57 -3.49 11.14
C TYR A 127 -12.12 -2.08 11.37
N ILE A 128 -12.74 -1.50 10.34
CA ILE A 128 -13.23 -0.12 10.36
C ILE A 128 -14.74 -0.15 10.16
N ASP A 129 -15.49 0.33 11.17
CA ASP A 129 -16.94 0.37 11.09
C ASP A 129 -17.38 1.34 9.98
N SER A 130 -18.27 0.87 9.12
CA SER A 130 -18.82 1.65 8.00
C SER A 130 -19.63 2.86 8.45
N LYS A 131 -20.14 2.85 9.69
CA LYS A 131 -20.98 3.90 10.28
C LYS A 131 -20.21 5.08 10.88
N LEU A 132 -18.88 4.97 11.00
CA LEU A 132 -18.06 6.05 11.57
C LEU A 132 -18.29 7.38 10.82
N SER A 133 -18.32 8.48 11.56
CA SER A 133 -18.36 9.82 11.01
C SER A 133 -17.08 10.17 10.23
N TYR A 134 -17.09 11.32 9.58
CA TYR A 134 -15.89 11.86 8.93
C TYR A 134 -14.75 12.10 9.93
N GLU A 135 -15.07 12.71 11.09
CA GLU A 135 -14.08 13.02 12.13
C GLU A 135 -13.45 11.76 12.74
N GLU A 136 -14.29 10.76 13.04
CA GLU A 136 -13.81 9.48 13.54
C GLU A 136 -12.92 8.76 12.52
N THR A 137 -13.31 8.80 11.24
CA THR A 137 -12.51 8.25 10.15
C THR A 137 -11.17 8.96 10.03
N SER A 138 -11.12 10.29 10.18
CA SER A 138 -9.89 11.07 10.19
C SER A 138 -8.94 10.64 11.33
N LYS A 139 -9.47 10.43 12.52
CA LYS A 139 -8.67 9.91 13.66
C LYS A 139 -8.10 8.52 13.39
N ILE A 140 -8.85 7.66 12.69
CA ILE A 140 -8.34 6.34 12.28
C ILE A 140 -7.19 6.49 11.27
N ILE A 141 -7.30 7.40 10.30
CA ILE A 141 -6.21 7.66 9.35
C ILE A 141 -4.94 8.09 10.09
N GLU A 142 -5.03 9.01 11.03
CA GLU A 142 -3.88 9.47 11.85
C GLU A 142 -3.28 8.32 12.66
N ARG A 143 -4.10 7.50 13.30
CA ARG A 143 -3.62 6.33 14.06
C ARG A 143 -2.91 5.32 13.15
N CYS A 144 -3.48 5.03 11.98
CA CYS A 144 -2.86 4.14 10.99
C CYS A 144 -1.54 4.71 10.47
N GLU A 145 -1.43 6.02 10.27
CA GLU A 145 -0.19 6.67 9.87
C GLU A 145 0.92 6.49 10.92
N ILE A 146 0.60 6.76 12.18
CA ILE A 146 1.57 6.58 13.29
C ILE A 146 2.00 5.11 13.42
N GLU A 147 1.06 4.18 13.36
CA GLU A 147 1.37 2.76 13.43
C GLU A 147 2.20 2.29 12.24
N LEU A 148 1.90 2.75 11.03
CA LEU A 148 2.67 2.42 9.84
C LEU A 148 4.11 2.92 9.93
N GLN A 149 4.33 4.14 10.44
CA GLN A 149 5.66 4.69 10.67
C GLN A 149 6.45 3.86 11.69
N LYS A 150 5.79 3.39 12.75
CA LYS A 150 6.39 2.50 13.75
C LYS A 150 6.79 1.14 13.14
N LEU A 151 5.89 0.51 12.37
CA LEU A 151 6.17 -0.74 11.68
C LEU A 151 7.32 -0.59 10.68
N GLN A 152 7.37 0.53 9.96
CA GLN A 152 8.46 0.82 9.03
C GLN A 152 9.80 0.96 9.76
N PHE A 153 9.82 1.69 10.87
CA PHE A 153 11.01 1.82 11.71
C PHE A 153 11.47 0.45 12.22
N GLU A 154 10.57 -0.37 12.74
CA GLU A 154 10.87 -1.73 13.21
C GLU A 154 11.40 -2.61 12.08
N ALA A 155 10.78 -2.54 10.91
CA ALA A 155 11.21 -3.30 9.74
C ALA A 155 12.62 -2.93 9.28
N GLU A 156 13.03 -1.67 9.42
CA GLU A 156 14.35 -1.18 9.00
C GLU A 156 15.46 -1.47 10.01
N HIS A 157 15.14 -1.65 11.30
CA HIS A 157 16.11 -1.83 12.38
C HIS A 157 16.21 -3.28 12.88
N PHE A 158 16.05 -4.24 11.96
CA PHE A 158 16.24 -5.66 12.29
C PHE A 158 17.72 -6.08 12.22
N ASN A 159 18.09 -7.06 13.03
CA ASN A 159 19.45 -7.63 13.12
C ASN A 159 19.74 -8.70 12.06
#